data_66cb3d6c97d6f916629eec0c7d361524
#
_entry.id   66cb3d6c97d6f916629eec0c7d361524
#
_cell.length_a   1.000
_cell.length_b   1.000
_cell.length_c   1.000
_cell.angle_alpha   90.00
_cell.angle_beta   90.00
_cell.angle_gamma   90.00
#
_symmetry.space_group_name_H-M   'P 1'
#
loop_
_entity.id
_entity.type
_entity.pdbx_description
1 polymer ?
#
loop_
_entity_poly.entity_id
_entity_poly.type
_entity_poly.pdbx_seq_one_letter_code
_entity_poly.pdbx_strand_id
1 'polypeptide(L)'
;MDSSDALMARFLALHPRTIDLSLGRIERLLARLGHPERKLPPVIHVAGTNGKGSTIAFMRAILEAAGLAAHVYTSPHLVRFHERIRIGAIGGGQFVPEDQLADALARCESANEGEPITVFEITTAAALLLFSEIPADVLLLEVGLGGRVDATNVIDRPAAAVVTPIGRDHAEYLGDTVEAVATEKAGIFKKDCPAIIAAQDYAEADAVLCRLAEAAGANPIRVGNQDFSVHAERGRLVYQDDTDLFDLPKPRLNGRHQFTNAGTAIAALRAAGFGDIGTAAIEAGLNNVEWPGRLQRLNRGRLSELVPQGSELWLDGGHNVDGGRILAAAMADLGERSDVPLVLIVGLLGTKDAEGFLRNFVGLARVLFAVPIANQMAARPAEEVAQIAAEVGLVAQAASSVEAALESLSDIVFEQPPRILICGSLYLVGAVLTANGTLPV
;
A
#
# COMPACT_ATOMS: atom_id res chain seq x y z
N MET A 1 -12.40 13.12 -27.24
CA MET A 1 -11.48 12.12 -26.68
C MET A 1 -12.33 11.22 -25.79
N ASP A 2 -12.13 9.90 -25.86
CA ASP A 2 -12.86 8.98 -24.99
C ASP A 2 -12.41 9.21 -23.54
N SER A 3 -13.30 8.96 -22.57
CA SER A 3 -12.92 9.04 -21.15
C SER A 3 -11.97 7.91 -20.78
N SER A 4 -11.19 8.10 -19.71
CA SER A 4 -10.30 7.06 -19.18
C SER A 4 -11.06 5.78 -18.84
N ASP A 5 -12.27 5.88 -18.30
CA ASP A 5 -13.13 4.73 -18.00
C ASP A 5 -13.53 3.94 -19.27
N ALA A 6 -13.83 4.64 -20.37
CA ALA A 6 -14.16 3.99 -21.63
C ALA A 6 -12.95 3.26 -22.23
N LEU A 7 -11.76 3.84 -22.13
CA LEU A 7 -10.50 3.21 -22.53
C LEU A 7 -10.19 1.98 -21.67
N MET A 8 -10.33 2.09 -20.35
CA MET A 8 -10.12 0.99 -19.43
C MET A 8 -11.06 -0.20 -19.68
N ALA A 9 -12.33 0.08 -20.01
CA ALA A 9 -13.28 -0.97 -20.38
C ALA A 9 -12.87 -1.73 -21.66
N ARG A 10 -12.30 -1.04 -22.65
CA ARG A 10 -11.75 -1.71 -23.85
C ARG A 10 -10.51 -2.55 -23.55
N PHE A 11 -9.64 -2.10 -22.66
CA PHE A 11 -8.43 -2.86 -22.28
C PHE A 11 -8.73 -4.18 -21.59
N LEU A 12 -9.84 -4.27 -20.83
CA LEU A 12 -10.28 -5.53 -20.25
C LEU A 12 -10.55 -6.63 -21.30
N ALA A 13 -10.86 -6.25 -22.53
CA ALA A 13 -11.10 -7.21 -23.63
C ALA A 13 -9.80 -7.64 -24.35
N LEU A 14 -8.67 -6.96 -24.13
CA LEU A 14 -7.42 -7.29 -24.83
C LEU A 14 -6.69 -8.53 -24.29
N HIS A 15 -7.00 -8.95 -23.07
CA HIS A 15 -6.37 -10.12 -22.47
C HIS A 15 -7.38 -10.93 -21.63
N PRO A 16 -7.42 -12.28 -21.78
CA PRO A 16 -8.40 -13.14 -21.09
C PRO A 16 -8.15 -13.26 -19.58
N ARG A 17 -6.95 -12.92 -19.11
CA ARG A 17 -6.58 -12.97 -17.69
C ARG A 17 -6.30 -11.57 -17.17
N THR A 18 -6.85 -11.27 -16.01
CA THR A 18 -6.59 -9.99 -15.32
C THR A 18 -5.15 -9.90 -14.81
N ILE A 19 -4.59 -11.04 -14.38
CA ILE A 19 -3.20 -11.18 -13.92
C ILE A 19 -2.53 -12.26 -14.76
N ASP A 20 -1.47 -11.86 -15.46
CA ASP A 20 -0.59 -12.73 -16.21
C ASP A 20 0.83 -12.13 -16.23
N LEU A 21 1.69 -12.68 -15.39
CA LEU A 21 3.00 -12.11 -15.09
C LEU A 21 3.99 -12.41 -16.22
N SER A 22 4.35 -11.37 -16.98
CA SER A 22 5.43 -11.42 -17.98
C SER A 22 5.90 -9.99 -18.30
N LEU A 23 7.13 -9.83 -18.80
CA LEU A 23 7.66 -8.52 -19.21
C LEU A 23 7.53 -8.27 -20.71
N GLY A 24 7.53 -9.31 -21.54
CA GLY A 24 7.63 -9.14 -23.01
C GLY A 24 6.51 -8.29 -23.64
N ARG A 25 5.30 -8.29 -23.08
CA ARG A 25 4.19 -7.50 -23.60
C ARG A 25 4.37 -6.01 -23.33
N ILE A 26 4.72 -5.65 -22.10
CA ILE A 26 4.98 -4.24 -21.75
C ILE A 26 6.25 -3.72 -22.43
N GLU A 27 7.33 -4.51 -22.51
CA GLU A 27 8.56 -4.13 -23.19
C GLU A 27 8.31 -3.84 -24.68
N ARG A 28 7.50 -4.66 -25.35
CA ARG A 28 7.05 -4.41 -26.73
C ARG A 28 6.32 -3.07 -26.86
N LEU A 29 5.35 -2.80 -25.94
CA LEU A 29 4.60 -1.54 -25.96
C LEU A 29 5.52 -0.34 -25.70
N LEU A 30 6.40 -0.40 -24.71
CA LEU A 30 7.35 0.66 -24.39
C LEU A 30 8.30 0.95 -25.56
N ALA A 31 8.76 -0.09 -26.27
CA ALA A 31 9.57 0.10 -27.48
C ALA A 31 8.82 0.88 -28.57
N ARG A 32 7.53 0.58 -28.79
CA ARG A 32 6.68 1.32 -29.75
C ARG A 32 6.40 2.77 -29.31
N LEU A 33 6.40 3.03 -28.01
CA LEU A 33 6.27 4.37 -27.41
C LEU A 33 7.59 5.16 -27.38
N GLY A 34 8.70 4.59 -27.87
CA GLY A 34 10.01 5.25 -27.93
C GLY A 34 10.76 5.23 -26.60
N HIS A 35 10.59 4.16 -25.83
CA HIS A 35 11.28 3.84 -24.57
C HIS A 35 11.14 4.93 -23.50
N PRO A 36 9.91 5.28 -23.06
CA PRO A 36 9.70 6.27 -22.01
C PRO A 36 10.37 5.87 -20.69
N GLU A 37 10.49 4.57 -20.39
CA GLU A 37 11.15 4.02 -19.20
C GLU A 37 12.64 4.42 -19.07
N ARG A 38 13.28 4.84 -20.17
CA ARG A 38 14.68 5.29 -20.20
C ARG A 38 14.84 6.81 -20.03
N LYS A 39 13.73 7.53 -19.93
CA LYS A 39 13.69 9.00 -19.84
C LYS A 39 13.11 9.50 -18.52
N LEU A 40 12.96 8.59 -17.56
CA LEU A 40 12.40 8.88 -16.23
C LEU A 40 13.42 9.65 -15.37
N PRO A 41 12.95 10.44 -14.40
CA PRO A 41 13.81 10.91 -13.33
C PRO A 41 14.37 9.72 -12.51
N PRO A 42 15.31 9.93 -11.58
CA PRO A 42 15.78 8.88 -10.68
C PRO A 42 14.61 8.09 -10.07
N VAL A 43 14.62 6.76 -10.16
CA VAL A 43 13.50 5.90 -9.73
C VAL A 43 13.84 5.22 -8.41
N ILE A 44 12.97 5.34 -7.39
CA ILE A 44 12.98 4.48 -6.21
C ILE A 44 11.90 3.42 -6.39
N HIS A 45 12.30 2.17 -6.59
CA HIS A 45 11.42 1.04 -6.90
C HIS A 45 11.11 0.25 -5.64
N VAL A 46 9.83 0.08 -5.30
CA VAL A 46 9.40 -0.46 -4.00
C VAL A 46 8.57 -1.72 -4.18
N ALA A 47 9.08 -2.86 -3.69
CA ALA A 47 8.37 -4.12 -3.55
C ALA A 47 8.12 -4.46 -2.07
N GLY A 48 7.35 -5.50 -1.79
CA GLY A 48 7.04 -5.98 -0.45
C GLY A 48 5.62 -6.52 -0.36
N THR A 49 5.28 -7.19 0.75
CA THR A 49 3.92 -7.64 0.98
C THR A 49 3.12 -6.51 1.63
N ASN A 50 3.55 -6.04 2.78
CA ASN A 50 2.91 -4.98 3.54
C ASN A 50 3.82 -3.74 3.63
N GLY A 51 3.25 -2.54 3.72
CA GLY A 51 4.01 -1.31 3.94
C GLY A 51 4.45 -0.54 2.69
N LYS A 52 4.40 -1.10 1.46
CA LYS A 52 4.84 -0.44 0.22
C LYS A 52 4.31 0.99 0.10
N GLY A 53 2.98 1.14 0.01
CA GLY A 53 2.34 2.44 -0.16
C GLY A 53 2.59 3.41 1.00
N SER A 54 2.66 2.92 2.27
CA SER A 54 3.01 3.77 3.42
C SER A 54 4.46 4.27 3.33
N THR A 55 5.42 3.40 2.95
CA THR A 55 6.82 3.78 2.75
C THR A 55 6.96 4.82 1.64
N ILE A 56 6.24 4.64 0.52
CA ILE A 56 6.16 5.62 -0.57
C ILE A 56 5.56 6.94 -0.08
N ALA A 57 4.49 6.89 0.71
CA ALA A 57 3.85 8.10 1.24
C ALA A 57 4.82 8.88 2.16
N PHE A 58 5.61 8.21 3.00
CA PHE A 58 6.65 8.84 3.80
C PHE A 58 7.73 9.47 2.93
N MET A 59 8.27 8.74 1.94
CA MET A 59 9.27 9.28 1.02
C MET A 59 8.74 10.52 0.30
N ARG A 60 7.52 10.44 -0.26
CA ARG A 60 6.87 11.57 -0.91
C ARG A 60 6.76 12.79 0.01
N ALA A 61 6.22 12.61 1.21
CA ALA A 61 6.02 13.72 2.15
C ALA A 61 7.35 14.38 2.58
N ILE A 62 8.43 13.60 2.74
CA ILE A 62 9.78 14.11 3.05
C ILE A 62 10.34 14.88 1.85
N LEU A 63 10.24 14.35 0.63
CA LEU A 63 10.72 14.99 -0.59
C LEU A 63 9.97 16.31 -0.86
N GLU A 64 8.64 16.29 -0.78
CA GLU A 64 7.81 17.50 -0.94
C GLU A 64 8.14 18.56 0.12
N ALA A 65 8.38 18.15 1.38
CA ALA A 65 8.82 19.06 2.45
C ALA A 65 10.23 19.62 2.23
N ALA A 66 11.08 18.89 1.50
CA ALA A 66 12.40 19.37 1.05
C ALA A 66 12.34 20.27 -0.19
N GLY A 67 11.14 20.54 -0.73
CA GLY A 67 10.96 21.37 -1.92
C GLY A 67 11.19 20.64 -3.24
N LEU A 68 11.21 19.30 -3.23
CA LEU A 68 11.42 18.46 -4.42
C LEU A 68 10.08 18.00 -5.02
N ALA A 69 10.05 17.89 -6.35
CA ALA A 69 8.92 17.35 -7.09
C ALA A 69 9.04 15.82 -7.19
N ALA A 70 8.09 15.08 -6.60
CA ALA A 70 8.08 13.62 -6.62
C ALA A 70 6.89 13.07 -7.41
N HIS A 71 7.15 12.38 -8.51
CA HIS A 71 6.15 11.53 -9.16
C HIS A 71 5.89 10.29 -8.31
N VAL A 72 4.65 9.79 -8.33
CA VAL A 72 4.29 8.57 -7.59
C VAL A 72 3.41 7.67 -8.45
N TYR A 73 3.77 6.40 -8.51
CA TYR A 73 2.93 5.31 -9.03
C TYR A 73 2.62 4.32 -7.95
N THR A 74 1.34 4.08 -7.67
CA THR A 74 0.89 3.14 -6.63
C THR A 74 -0.26 2.27 -7.10
N SER A 75 -0.47 1.11 -6.47
CA SER A 75 -1.59 0.21 -6.77
C SER A 75 -1.96 -0.68 -5.59
N PRO A 76 -3.25 -1.08 -5.50
CA PRO A 76 -4.38 -0.57 -6.27
C PRO A 76 -4.83 0.82 -5.78
N HIS A 77 -5.74 1.47 -6.50
CA HIS A 77 -6.46 2.67 -6.03
C HIS A 77 -7.57 2.28 -5.03
N LEU A 78 -8.04 3.25 -4.26
CA LEU A 78 -9.15 3.06 -3.33
C LEU A 78 -10.51 3.34 -3.99
N VAL A 79 -10.66 4.49 -4.63
CA VAL A 79 -11.93 4.95 -5.22
C VAL A 79 -11.80 5.19 -6.72
N ARG A 80 -10.79 5.95 -7.16
CA ARG A 80 -10.62 6.37 -8.57
C ARG A 80 -9.28 5.93 -9.11
N PHE A 81 -9.25 5.53 -10.38
CA PHE A 81 -8.02 5.09 -11.04
C PHE A 81 -6.90 6.13 -10.98
N HIS A 82 -7.22 7.42 -11.04
CA HIS A 82 -6.28 8.56 -10.96
C HIS A 82 -5.34 8.51 -9.75
N GLU A 83 -5.80 7.93 -8.63
CA GLU A 83 -5.00 7.78 -7.41
C GLU A 83 -3.70 7.01 -7.63
N ARG A 84 -3.64 6.17 -8.68
CA ARG A 84 -2.44 5.39 -9.01
C ARG A 84 -1.31 6.24 -9.57
N ILE A 85 -1.62 7.40 -10.15
CA ILE A 85 -0.66 8.25 -10.86
C ILE A 85 -0.71 9.65 -10.25
N ARG A 86 0.33 10.02 -9.52
CA ARG A 86 0.49 11.36 -8.97
C ARG A 86 1.60 12.08 -9.71
N ILE A 87 1.28 13.20 -10.31
CA ILE A 87 2.24 14.08 -11.00
C ILE A 87 2.88 14.98 -9.95
N GLY A 88 4.21 14.87 -9.81
CA GLY A 88 4.99 15.68 -8.88
C GLY A 88 5.09 17.13 -9.33
N ALA A 89 5.06 18.04 -8.36
CA ALA A 89 5.29 19.45 -8.55
C ALA A 89 5.94 20.05 -7.29
N ILE A 90 6.66 21.16 -7.44
CA ILE A 90 7.19 21.93 -6.31
C ILE A 90 6.00 22.43 -5.47
N GLY A 91 6.05 22.19 -4.17
CA GLY A 91 4.96 22.56 -3.25
C GLY A 91 3.88 21.49 -3.09
N GLY A 92 4.03 20.34 -3.72
CA GLY A 92 3.15 19.17 -3.65
C GLY A 92 2.53 18.78 -4.99
N GLY A 93 2.58 17.49 -5.30
CA GLY A 93 1.99 16.94 -6.52
C GLY A 93 0.47 16.75 -6.41
N GLN A 94 -0.16 16.37 -7.51
CA GLN A 94 -1.60 16.06 -7.59
C GLN A 94 -1.86 14.79 -8.39
N PHE A 95 -3.01 14.18 -8.20
CA PHE A 95 -3.43 13.07 -9.06
C PHE A 95 -3.53 13.52 -10.51
N VAL A 96 -3.18 12.62 -11.44
CA VAL A 96 -3.22 12.91 -12.87
C VAL A 96 -4.61 13.45 -13.27
N PRO A 97 -4.70 14.57 -14.01
CA PRO A 97 -5.95 15.06 -14.57
C PRO A 97 -6.55 14.08 -15.60
N GLU A 98 -7.88 14.08 -15.73
CA GLU A 98 -8.60 13.16 -16.63
C GLU A 98 -8.15 13.29 -18.09
N ASP A 99 -7.95 14.50 -18.57
CA ASP A 99 -7.52 14.76 -19.95
C ASP A 99 -6.12 14.20 -20.24
N GLN A 100 -5.19 14.38 -19.30
CA GLN A 100 -3.83 13.84 -19.44
C GLN A 100 -3.83 12.30 -19.35
N LEU A 101 -4.61 11.73 -18.44
CA LEU A 101 -4.74 10.27 -18.31
C LEU A 101 -5.36 9.67 -19.59
N ALA A 102 -6.45 10.24 -20.08
CA ALA A 102 -7.13 9.78 -21.29
C ALA A 102 -6.23 9.89 -22.53
N ASP A 103 -5.45 10.97 -22.66
CA ASP A 103 -4.48 11.12 -23.76
C ASP A 103 -3.40 10.03 -23.69
N ALA A 104 -2.78 9.83 -22.53
CA ALA A 104 -1.72 8.83 -22.39
C ALA A 104 -2.25 7.41 -22.68
N LEU A 105 -3.46 7.07 -22.18
CA LEU A 105 -4.10 5.78 -22.44
C LEU A 105 -4.42 5.59 -23.93
N ALA A 106 -4.94 6.63 -24.62
CA ALA A 106 -5.24 6.57 -26.05
C ALA A 106 -3.97 6.37 -26.89
N ARG A 107 -2.88 7.03 -26.52
CA ARG A 107 -1.56 6.84 -27.18
C ARG A 107 -1.03 5.42 -26.96
N CYS A 108 -1.17 4.86 -25.76
CA CYS A 108 -0.83 3.46 -25.49
C CYS A 108 -1.70 2.48 -26.28
N GLU A 109 -3.02 2.72 -26.38
CA GLU A 109 -3.93 1.92 -27.19
C GLU A 109 -3.51 1.91 -28.66
N SER A 110 -3.25 3.10 -29.22
CA SER A 110 -2.79 3.25 -30.60
C SER A 110 -1.48 2.52 -30.85
N ALA A 111 -0.49 2.65 -29.97
CA ALA A 111 0.81 1.99 -30.10
C ALA A 111 0.73 0.46 -29.87
N ASN A 112 -0.26 -0.01 -29.10
CA ASN A 112 -0.46 -1.44 -28.84
C ASN A 112 -1.04 -2.19 -30.06
N GLU A 113 -1.74 -1.51 -30.96
CA GLU A 113 -2.29 -2.08 -32.22
C GLU A 113 -3.18 -3.31 -32.00
N GLY A 114 -3.93 -3.36 -30.89
CA GLY A 114 -4.82 -4.48 -30.55
C GLY A 114 -4.13 -5.77 -30.10
N GLU A 115 -2.82 -5.75 -29.91
CA GLU A 115 -2.08 -6.91 -29.40
C GLU A 115 -2.50 -7.26 -27.95
N PRO A 116 -2.44 -8.54 -27.56
CA PRO A 116 -2.73 -8.94 -26.18
C PRO A 116 -1.84 -8.22 -25.18
N ILE A 117 -2.47 -7.59 -24.19
CA ILE A 117 -1.81 -6.89 -23.08
C ILE A 117 -2.78 -6.80 -21.89
N THR A 118 -2.29 -6.96 -20.66
CA THR A 118 -3.14 -6.81 -19.47
C THR A 118 -3.42 -5.33 -19.17
N VAL A 119 -4.52 -5.06 -18.45
CA VAL A 119 -4.84 -3.70 -18.00
C VAL A 119 -3.71 -3.10 -17.19
N PHE A 120 -3.08 -3.89 -16.30
CA PHE A 120 -1.98 -3.38 -15.47
C PHE A 120 -0.76 -3.00 -16.33
N GLU A 121 -0.40 -3.78 -17.33
CA GLU A 121 0.74 -3.49 -18.21
C GLU A 121 0.51 -2.20 -19.03
N ILE A 122 -0.65 -2.06 -19.68
CA ILE A 122 -0.93 -0.89 -20.51
C ILE A 122 -1.07 0.39 -19.69
N THR A 123 -1.65 0.31 -18.50
CA THR A 123 -1.78 1.46 -17.59
C THR A 123 -0.44 1.83 -16.93
N THR A 124 0.43 0.85 -16.69
CA THR A 124 1.82 1.11 -16.26
C THR A 124 2.59 1.82 -17.36
N ALA A 125 2.46 1.38 -18.62
CA ALA A 125 3.10 2.06 -19.76
C ALA A 125 2.61 3.51 -19.91
N ALA A 126 1.31 3.78 -19.73
CA ALA A 126 0.75 5.13 -19.73
C ALA A 126 1.31 6.00 -18.60
N ALA A 127 1.46 5.47 -17.42
CA ALA A 127 2.08 6.18 -16.30
C ALA A 127 3.55 6.52 -16.59
N LEU A 128 4.35 5.56 -17.09
CA LEU A 128 5.75 5.79 -17.45
C LEU A 128 5.89 6.82 -18.59
N LEU A 129 4.94 6.83 -19.55
CA LEU A 129 4.89 7.82 -20.61
C LEU A 129 4.70 9.23 -20.04
N LEU A 130 3.71 9.44 -19.16
CA LEU A 130 3.45 10.70 -18.48
C LEU A 130 4.67 11.17 -17.68
N PHE A 131 5.27 10.28 -16.87
CA PHE A 131 6.43 10.61 -16.04
C PHE A 131 7.69 10.93 -16.86
N SER A 132 7.81 10.41 -18.08
CA SER A 132 8.91 10.75 -18.99
C SER A 132 8.77 12.10 -19.66
N GLU A 133 7.54 12.63 -19.74
CA GLU A 133 7.22 13.89 -20.41
C GLU A 133 7.10 15.07 -19.46
N ILE A 134 6.82 14.80 -18.17
CA ILE A 134 6.64 15.84 -17.16
C ILE A 134 7.87 15.85 -16.24
N PRO A 135 8.59 16.96 -16.08
CA PRO A 135 9.79 17.01 -15.23
C PRO A 135 9.47 16.82 -13.75
N ALA A 136 10.31 16.03 -13.07
CA ALA A 136 10.32 15.88 -11.61
C ALA A 136 11.73 15.51 -11.14
N ASP A 137 11.97 15.60 -9.82
CA ASP A 137 13.26 15.25 -9.23
C ASP A 137 13.42 13.75 -8.98
N VAL A 138 12.30 13.03 -8.81
CA VAL A 138 12.28 11.59 -8.50
C VAL A 138 10.95 10.95 -8.89
N LEU A 139 10.99 9.65 -9.19
CA LEU A 139 9.80 8.78 -9.33
C LEU A 139 9.82 7.73 -8.21
N LEU A 140 8.77 7.69 -7.40
CA LEU A 140 8.47 6.63 -6.44
C LEU A 140 7.54 5.61 -7.11
N LEU A 141 8.05 4.40 -7.36
CA LEU A 141 7.39 3.39 -8.19
C LEU A 141 7.05 2.15 -7.37
N GLU A 142 5.76 1.89 -7.13
CA GLU A 142 5.27 0.70 -6.43
C GLU A 142 5.11 -0.49 -7.37
N VAL A 143 5.64 -1.65 -6.97
CA VAL A 143 5.38 -2.95 -7.61
C VAL A 143 3.92 -3.34 -7.41
N GLY A 144 3.26 -3.75 -8.49
CA GLY A 144 1.87 -4.23 -8.42
C GLY A 144 1.77 -5.61 -7.77
N LEU A 145 2.48 -6.59 -8.29
CA LEU A 145 2.46 -7.98 -7.81
C LEU A 145 3.82 -8.66 -8.00
N GLY A 146 4.30 -9.31 -6.94
CA GLY A 146 5.60 -9.99 -6.99
C GLY A 146 6.76 -9.00 -7.04
N GLY A 147 7.45 -8.93 -8.15
CA GLY A 147 8.57 -8.03 -8.41
C GLY A 147 9.32 -8.45 -9.68
N ARG A 148 9.84 -9.67 -9.75
CA ARG A 148 10.72 -10.16 -10.81
C ARG A 148 10.15 -9.98 -12.23
N VAL A 149 8.88 -10.27 -12.41
CA VAL A 149 8.16 -10.18 -13.70
C VAL A 149 6.95 -9.21 -13.61
N ASP A 150 6.97 -8.29 -12.65
CA ASP A 150 5.98 -7.22 -12.55
C ASP A 150 6.20 -6.19 -13.66
N ALA A 151 5.11 -5.62 -14.20
CA ALA A 151 5.19 -4.64 -15.28
C ALA A 151 6.03 -3.39 -14.93
N THR A 152 6.20 -3.08 -13.64
CA THR A 152 7.07 -1.97 -13.20
C THR A 152 8.57 -2.32 -13.25
N ASN A 153 8.94 -3.61 -13.37
CA ASN A 153 10.33 -4.05 -13.35
C ASN A 153 11.06 -3.90 -14.70
N VAL A 154 10.67 -2.91 -15.47
CA VAL A 154 11.31 -2.47 -16.72
C VAL A 154 12.37 -1.39 -16.50
N ILE A 155 12.69 -1.10 -15.24
CA ILE A 155 13.69 -0.12 -14.84
C ILE A 155 15.03 -0.82 -14.65
N ASP A 156 16.00 -0.53 -15.53
CA ASP A 156 17.31 -1.17 -15.52
C ASP A 156 18.19 -0.70 -14.36
N ARG A 157 18.13 0.60 -14.02
CA ARG A 157 19.02 1.25 -13.03
C ARG A 157 18.21 2.14 -12.09
N PRO A 158 17.48 1.58 -11.12
CA PRO A 158 16.83 2.38 -10.10
C PRO A 158 17.87 3.08 -9.21
N ALA A 159 17.54 4.30 -8.75
CA ALA A 159 18.33 5.02 -7.75
C ALA A 159 18.37 4.25 -6.41
N ALA A 160 17.30 3.51 -6.09
CA ALA A 160 17.27 2.50 -5.05
C ALA A 160 16.15 1.49 -5.32
N ALA A 161 16.39 0.23 -4.95
CA ALA A 161 15.38 -0.82 -4.89
C ALA A 161 15.07 -1.15 -3.42
N VAL A 162 13.80 -1.06 -3.04
CA VAL A 162 13.35 -1.18 -1.65
C VAL A 162 12.44 -2.38 -1.49
N VAL A 163 12.71 -3.25 -0.52
CA VAL A 163 11.80 -4.34 -0.16
C VAL A 163 11.28 -4.10 1.26
N THR A 164 9.98 -3.80 1.37
CA THR A 164 9.27 -3.65 2.64
C THR A 164 8.94 -5.02 3.24
N PRO A 165 8.38 -5.12 4.47
CA PRO A 165 8.17 -6.41 5.12
C PRO A 165 7.44 -7.44 4.25
N ILE A 166 8.00 -8.65 4.22
CA ILE A 166 7.49 -9.82 3.53
C ILE A 166 6.50 -10.55 4.43
N GLY A 167 5.43 -11.06 3.85
CA GLY A 167 4.44 -11.91 4.47
C GLY A 167 3.76 -12.78 3.42
N ARG A 168 2.85 -13.64 3.85
CA ARG A 168 2.08 -14.52 2.95
C ARG A 168 0.92 -13.76 2.34
N ASP A 169 0.94 -13.60 1.03
CA ASP A 169 -0.16 -13.07 0.23
C ASP A 169 -0.01 -13.53 -1.23
N HIS A 170 -1.11 -13.58 -1.96
CA HIS A 170 -1.13 -13.97 -3.38
C HIS A 170 -0.48 -15.33 -3.66
N ALA A 171 -0.75 -16.34 -2.82
CA ALA A 171 -0.13 -17.67 -2.90
C ALA A 171 -0.28 -18.35 -4.27
N GLU A 172 -1.39 -18.11 -4.97
CA GLU A 172 -1.66 -18.64 -6.32
C GLU A 172 -0.67 -18.15 -7.39
N TYR A 173 0.02 -17.00 -7.16
CA TYR A 173 1.00 -16.41 -8.10
C TYR A 173 2.43 -16.45 -7.58
N LEU A 174 2.64 -16.32 -6.27
CA LEU A 174 3.95 -16.12 -5.66
C LEU A 174 4.45 -17.32 -4.87
N GLY A 175 3.60 -18.36 -4.75
CA GLY A 175 3.85 -19.52 -3.87
C GLY A 175 3.38 -19.27 -2.44
N ASP A 176 3.33 -20.34 -1.67
CA ASP A 176 2.72 -20.41 -0.33
C ASP A 176 3.73 -20.28 0.80
N THR A 177 5.03 -20.14 0.48
CA THR A 177 6.09 -19.95 1.48
C THR A 177 6.62 -18.51 1.46
N VAL A 178 7.13 -18.08 2.62
CA VAL A 178 7.74 -16.75 2.79
C VAL A 178 8.97 -16.59 1.88
N GLU A 179 9.75 -17.66 1.72
CA GLU A 179 10.94 -17.69 0.86
C GLU A 179 10.59 -17.52 -0.62
N ALA A 180 9.49 -18.14 -1.09
CA ALA A 180 9.04 -18.00 -2.46
C ALA A 180 8.60 -16.53 -2.73
N VAL A 181 7.79 -15.95 -1.83
CA VAL A 181 7.37 -14.55 -1.92
C VAL A 181 8.57 -13.61 -1.88
N ALA A 182 9.54 -13.83 -0.98
CA ALA A 182 10.77 -13.04 -0.88
C ALA A 182 11.59 -13.12 -2.18
N THR A 183 11.68 -14.32 -2.79
CA THR A 183 12.40 -14.55 -4.05
C THR A 183 11.80 -13.74 -5.20
N GLU A 184 10.49 -13.74 -5.36
CA GLU A 184 9.82 -12.96 -6.41
C GLU A 184 10.03 -11.44 -6.21
N LYS A 185 9.97 -10.96 -4.96
CA LYS A 185 10.13 -9.54 -4.66
C LYS A 185 11.57 -9.07 -4.78
N ALA A 186 12.56 -9.91 -4.43
CA ALA A 186 13.98 -9.64 -4.63
C ALA A 186 14.36 -9.45 -6.11
N GLY A 187 13.51 -9.87 -7.05
CA GLY A 187 13.73 -9.68 -8.49
C GLY A 187 13.82 -8.22 -8.94
N ILE A 188 13.52 -7.25 -8.09
CA ILE A 188 13.74 -5.83 -8.37
C ILE A 188 15.16 -5.35 -8.09
N PHE A 189 15.99 -6.12 -7.37
CA PHE A 189 17.37 -5.77 -7.12
C PHE A 189 18.18 -5.76 -8.41
N LYS A 190 19.05 -4.78 -8.59
CA LYS A 190 19.84 -4.58 -9.79
C LYS A 190 21.32 -4.39 -9.44
N LYS A 191 22.16 -4.80 -10.37
CA LYS A 191 23.61 -4.65 -10.24
C LYS A 191 24.01 -3.19 -10.09
N ASP A 192 24.93 -2.90 -9.18
CA ASP A 192 25.48 -1.57 -8.89
C ASP A 192 24.38 -0.53 -8.51
N CYS A 193 23.23 -0.99 -8.02
CA CYS A 193 22.14 -0.14 -7.50
C CYS A 193 21.94 -0.44 -6.01
N PRO A 194 21.61 0.60 -5.20
CA PRO A 194 21.31 0.42 -3.79
C PRO A 194 20.12 -0.53 -3.56
N ALA A 195 20.28 -1.51 -2.65
CA ALA A 195 19.21 -2.39 -2.19
C ALA A 195 18.91 -2.09 -0.71
N ILE A 196 17.66 -1.73 -0.43
CA ILE A 196 17.18 -1.43 0.92
C ILE A 196 16.21 -2.53 1.32
N ILE A 197 16.56 -3.26 2.37
CA ILE A 197 15.75 -4.34 2.93
C ILE A 197 15.21 -3.85 4.28
N ALA A 198 13.91 -3.63 4.38
CA ALA A 198 13.27 -3.30 5.65
C ALA A 198 13.48 -4.41 6.68
N ALA A 199 13.44 -4.10 7.97
CA ALA A 199 13.42 -5.12 9.01
C ALA A 199 12.30 -6.13 8.75
N GLN A 200 12.63 -7.43 8.77
CA GLN A 200 11.70 -8.52 8.46
C GLN A 200 11.21 -9.19 9.74
N ASP A 201 9.93 -9.61 9.76
CA ASP A 201 9.38 -10.42 10.85
C ASP A 201 9.79 -11.90 10.73
N TYR A 202 10.16 -12.34 9.53
CA TYR A 202 10.55 -13.71 9.20
C TYR A 202 12.04 -13.76 8.86
N ALA A 203 12.82 -14.51 9.65
CA ALA A 203 14.25 -14.67 9.44
C ALA A 203 14.58 -15.30 8.05
N GLU A 204 13.69 -16.16 7.56
CA GLU A 204 13.80 -16.79 6.24
C GLU A 204 13.71 -15.75 5.12
N ALA A 205 12.83 -14.74 5.27
CA ALA A 205 12.71 -13.64 4.30
C ALA A 205 13.99 -12.82 4.28
N ASP A 206 14.50 -12.45 5.46
CA ASP A 206 15.73 -11.67 5.60
C ASP A 206 16.91 -12.37 4.91
N ALA A 207 17.12 -13.66 5.21
CA ALA A 207 18.18 -14.48 4.62
C ALA A 207 18.08 -14.59 3.08
N VAL A 208 16.86 -14.76 2.54
CA VAL A 208 16.64 -14.84 1.09
C VAL A 208 16.91 -13.50 0.42
N LEU A 209 16.40 -12.40 0.99
CA LEU A 209 16.56 -11.07 0.43
C LEU A 209 18.04 -10.64 0.40
N CYS A 210 18.78 -10.83 1.49
CA CYS A 210 20.22 -10.53 1.55
C CYS A 210 21.00 -11.32 0.51
N ARG A 211 20.83 -12.64 0.49
CA ARG A 211 21.49 -13.52 -0.49
C ARG A 211 21.19 -13.13 -1.94
N LEU A 212 19.94 -12.75 -2.26
CA LEU A 212 19.56 -12.40 -3.62
C LEU A 212 20.01 -10.97 -4.00
N ALA A 213 20.09 -10.04 -3.06
CA ALA A 213 20.70 -8.73 -3.29
C ALA A 213 22.19 -8.85 -3.61
N GLU A 214 22.92 -9.70 -2.86
CA GLU A 214 24.32 -10.02 -3.14
C GLU A 214 24.47 -10.68 -4.52
N ALA A 215 23.64 -11.69 -4.82
CA ALA A 215 23.68 -12.40 -6.10
C ALA A 215 23.36 -11.49 -7.30
N ALA A 216 22.49 -10.49 -7.12
CA ALA A 216 22.20 -9.46 -8.11
C ALA A 216 23.37 -8.47 -8.29
N GLY A 217 24.33 -8.46 -7.36
CA GLY A 217 25.42 -7.46 -7.33
C GLY A 217 24.92 -6.06 -6.92
N ALA A 218 23.88 -5.98 -6.12
CA ALA A 218 23.39 -4.72 -5.58
C ALA A 218 24.44 -4.06 -4.67
N ASN A 219 24.58 -2.77 -4.74
CA ASN A 219 25.56 -2.03 -3.93
C ASN A 219 25.20 -0.54 -3.79
N PRO A 220 25.13 0.02 -2.55
CA PRO A 220 25.21 -0.70 -1.28
C PRO A 220 23.98 -1.56 -0.99
N ILE A 221 24.12 -2.55 -0.11
CA ILE A 221 23.02 -3.26 0.52
C ILE A 221 22.85 -2.68 1.92
N ARG A 222 21.61 -2.31 2.29
CA ARG A 222 21.29 -1.74 3.61
C ARG A 222 20.13 -2.53 4.22
N VAL A 223 20.36 -3.16 5.34
CA VAL A 223 19.42 -4.07 6.01
C VAL A 223 18.93 -3.47 7.32
N GLY A 224 17.62 -3.42 7.49
CA GLY A 224 17.00 -2.95 8.74
C GLY A 224 17.38 -3.83 9.94
N ASN A 225 17.60 -3.22 11.08
CA ASN A 225 18.15 -3.79 12.31
C ASN A 225 19.62 -4.28 12.21
N GLN A 226 20.29 -4.05 11.08
CA GLN A 226 21.71 -4.32 10.91
C GLN A 226 22.48 -3.05 10.53
N ASP A 227 22.19 -2.46 9.36
CA ASP A 227 22.86 -1.26 8.84
C ASP A 227 22.12 0.03 9.21
N PHE A 228 20.83 -0.06 9.47
CA PHE A 228 20.02 1.01 10.06
C PHE A 228 19.01 0.45 11.04
N SER A 229 18.68 1.21 12.06
CA SER A 229 17.70 0.84 13.07
C SER A 229 16.64 1.91 13.28
N VAL A 230 15.43 1.47 13.63
CA VAL A 230 14.30 2.35 13.93
C VAL A 230 13.54 1.81 15.12
N HIS A 231 13.35 2.65 16.12
CA HIS A 231 12.53 2.29 17.28
C HIS A 231 11.75 3.48 17.83
N ALA A 232 10.73 3.17 18.59
CA ALA A 232 9.97 4.17 19.34
C ALA A 232 10.61 4.39 20.71
N GLU A 233 11.00 5.61 21.01
CA GLU A 233 11.48 6.00 22.33
C GLU A 233 10.70 7.21 22.84
N ARG A 234 10.08 7.09 24.01
CA ARG A 234 9.29 8.18 24.65
C ARG A 234 8.25 8.83 23.72
N GLY A 235 7.66 8.03 22.82
CA GLY A 235 6.67 8.51 21.85
C GLY A 235 7.26 9.22 20.62
N ARG A 236 8.57 9.20 20.45
CA ARG A 236 9.32 9.73 19.30
C ARG A 236 9.85 8.58 18.45
N LEU A 237 10.26 8.88 17.23
CA LEU A 237 10.95 7.95 16.33
C LEU A 237 12.45 8.22 16.42
N VAL A 238 13.23 7.23 16.85
CA VAL A 238 14.67 7.27 16.77
C VAL A 238 15.11 6.44 15.57
N TYR A 239 15.79 7.08 14.62
CA TYR A 239 16.46 6.47 13.47
C TYR A 239 17.97 6.57 13.65
N GLN A 240 18.69 5.50 13.38
CA GLN A 240 20.13 5.47 13.41
C GLN A 240 20.67 4.63 12.25
N ASP A 241 21.71 5.13 11.58
CA ASP A 241 22.54 4.36 10.65
C ASP A 241 24.04 4.56 10.98
N ASP A 242 24.93 4.19 10.07
CA ASP A 242 26.40 4.28 10.24
C ASP A 242 26.94 5.72 10.28
N THR A 243 26.15 6.70 9.86
CA THR A 243 26.59 8.11 9.76
C THR A 243 25.81 9.05 10.67
N ASP A 244 24.53 8.81 10.91
CA ASP A 244 23.64 9.74 11.60
C ASP A 244 22.73 9.07 12.63
N LEU A 245 22.33 9.88 13.61
CA LEU A 245 21.27 9.56 14.56
C LEU A 245 20.25 10.69 14.56
N PHE A 246 19.00 10.36 14.23
CA PHE A 246 17.89 11.31 14.25
C PHE A 246 16.90 10.98 15.38
N ASP A 247 16.58 11.96 16.21
CA ASP A 247 15.45 11.93 17.14
C ASP A 247 14.30 12.74 16.55
N LEU A 248 13.31 12.05 15.97
CA LEU A 248 12.28 12.60 15.13
C LEU A 248 10.89 12.55 15.81
N PRO A 249 9.93 13.38 15.39
CA PRO A 249 8.56 13.28 15.89
C PRO A 249 7.95 11.91 15.57
N LYS A 250 6.93 11.51 16.36
CA LYS A 250 6.13 10.34 16.03
C LYS A 250 5.50 10.51 14.65
N PRO A 251 5.56 9.49 13.76
CA PRO A 251 4.85 9.55 12.49
C PRO A 251 3.36 9.81 12.66
N ARG A 252 2.78 10.62 11.77
CA ARG A 252 1.33 10.92 11.77
C ARG A 252 0.48 9.67 11.49
N LEU A 253 0.97 8.74 10.67
CA LEU A 253 0.30 7.48 10.43
C LEU A 253 0.33 6.61 11.70
N ASN A 254 -0.81 6.01 12.05
CA ASN A 254 -0.95 5.25 13.27
C ASN A 254 -0.42 3.81 13.14
N GLY A 255 0.03 3.24 14.27
CA GLY A 255 0.54 1.87 14.38
C GLY A 255 2.06 1.79 14.48
N ARG A 256 2.56 0.80 15.24
CA ARG A 256 4.02 0.61 15.46
C ARG A 256 4.76 0.30 14.14
N HIS A 257 4.12 -0.44 13.24
CA HIS A 257 4.67 -0.75 11.91
C HIS A 257 4.98 0.49 11.06
N GLN A 258 4.33 1.63 11.35
CA GLN A 258 4.63 2.88 10.63
C GLN A 258 6.00 3.48 11.00
N PHE A 259 6.54 3.13 12.16
CA PHE A 259 7.93 3.48 12.50
C PHE A 259 8.90 2.77 11.55
N THR A 260 8.71 1.46 11.33
CA THR A 260 9.51 0.69 10.37
C THR A 260 9.37 1.24 8.95
N ASN A 261 8.14 1.54 8.50
CA ASN A 261 7.91 2.12 7.18
C ASN A 261 8.59 3.49 7.02
N ALA A 262 8.52 4.35 8.04
CA ALA A 262 9.16 5.67 8.04
C ALA A 262 10.70 5.55 8.02
N GLY A 263 11.27 4.66 8.83
CA GLY A 263 12.72 4.44 8.83
C GLY A 263 13.23 3.83 7.54
N THR A 264 12.47 2.89 6.95
CA THR A 264 12.78 2.33 5.62
C THR A 264 12.73 3.43 4.55
N ALA A 265 11.78 4.37 4.63
CA ALA A 265 11.70 5.52 3.74
C ALA A 265 12.93 6.44 3.87
N ILE A 266 13.36 6.74 5.10
CA ILE A 266 14.57 7.55 5.36
C ILE A 266 15.81 6.85 4.78
N ALA A 267 16.01 5.54 5.08
CA ALA A 267 17.13 4.77 4.56
C ALA A 267 17.13 4.73 3.02
N ALA A 268 15.97 4.57 2.40
CA ALA A 268 15.82 4.56 0.95
C ALA A 268 16.20 5.89 0.31
N LEU A 269 15.72 7.01 0.85
CA LEU A 269 16.06 8.36 0.36
C LEU A 269 17.55 8.63 0.47
N ARG A 270 18.18 8.29 1.60
CA ARG A 270 19.61 8.46 1.81
C ARG A 270 20.43 7.66 0.81
N ALA A 271 20.08 6.40 0.59
CA ALA A 271 20.77 5.53 -0.36
C ALA A 271 20.54 5.93 -1.84
N ALA A 272 19.40 6.53 -2.14
CA ALA A 272 19.05 7.02 -3.49
C ALA A 272 19.71 8.36 -3.87
N GLY A 273 20.55 8.92 -3.01
CA GLY A 273 21.24 10.19 -3.27
C GLY A 273 20.55 11.43 -2.71
N PHE A 274 19.50 11.26 -1.89
CA PHE A 274 18.80 12.35 -1.19
C PHE A 274 19.26 12.49 0.28
N GLY A 275 20.49 12.08 0.58
CA GLY A 275 21.05 12.11 1.96
C GLY A 275 21.22 13.52 2.54
N ASP A 276 21.29 14.54 1.70
CA ASP A 276 21.44 15.95 2.11
C ASP A 276 20.10 16.59 2.55
N ILE A 277 19.00 15.85 2.50
CA ILE A 277 17.71 16.34 3.03
C ILE A 277 17.85 16.58 4.54
N GLY A 278 17.69 17.85 4.94
CA GLY A 278 17.84 18.26 6.33
C GLY A 278 16.78 17.66 7.25
N THR A 279 17.11 17.49 8.53
CA THR A 279 16.24 16.94 9.58
C THR A 279 14.88 17.62 9.62
N ALA A 280 14.81 18.94 9.43
CA ALA A 280 13.56 19.70 9.41
C ALA A 280 12.58 19.24 8.32
N ALA A 281 13.06 18.86 7.13
CA ALA A 281 12.21 18.31 6.07
C ALA A 281 11.73 16.89 6.40
N ILE A 282 12.59 16.06 7.02
CA ILE A 282 12.20 14.74 7.51
C ILE A 282 11.08 14.88 8.56
N GLU A 283 11.26 15.75 9.56
CA GLU A 283 10.24 16.02 10.59
C GLU A 283 8.94 16.51 9.99
N ALA A 284 8.99 17.45 9.05
CA ALA A 284 7.81 17.97 8.35
C ALA A 284 7.11 16.86 7.56
N GLY A 285 7.87 16.00 6.85
CA GLY A 285 7.33 14.84 6.14
C GLY A 285 6.63 13.86 7.06
N LEU A 286 7.22 13.51 8.20
CA LEU A 286 6.61 12.62 9.20
C LEU A 286 5.31 13.17 9.79
N ASN A 287 5.25 14.50 10.02
CA ASN A 287 4.09 15.19 10.58
C ASN A 287 2.96 15.39 9.56
N ASN A 288 3.29 15.49 8.26
CA ASN A 288 2.33 15.84 7.21
C ASN A 288 1.94 14.67 6.30
N VAL A 289 2.59 13.49 6.47
CA VAL A 289 2.26 12.32 5.66
C VAL A 289 0.77 11.96 5.74
N GLU A 290 0.19 11.70 4.58
CA GLU A 290 -1.19 11.22 4.44
C GLU A 290 -1.22 9.97 3.56
N TRP A 291 -1.88 8.94 4.06
CA TRP A 291 -2.13 7.72 3.32
C TRP A 291 -3.48 7.12 3.73
N PRO A 292 -4.56 7.39 2.98
CA PRO A 292 -5.90 6.94 3.33
C PRO A 292 -6.00 5.42 3.50
N GLY A 293 -6.85 4.98 4.44
CA GLY A 293 -7.09 3.56 4.69
C GLY A 293 -5.93 2.82 5.37
N ARG A 294 -5.08 3.54 6.12
CA ARG A 294 -4.04 2.94 6.96
C ARG A 294 -4.19 3.42 8.40
N LEU A 295 -4.92 2.62 9.20
CA LEU A 295 -5.35 2.97 10.56
C LEU A 295 -5.82 4.44 10.64
N GLN A 296 -6.64 4.80 9.65
CA GLN A 296 -7.18 6.13 9.51
C GLN A 296 -8.35 6.30 10.48
N ARG A 297 -8.31 7.32 11.33
CA ARG A 297 -9.46 7.69 12.15
C ARG A 297 -10.44 8.52 11.33
N LEU A 298 -11.69 8.07 11.23
CA LEU A 298 -12.78 8.83 10.61
C LEU A 298 -13.49 9.63 11.71
N ASN A 299 -13.19 10.92 11.78
CA ASN A 299 -13.74 11.86 12.77
C ASN A 299 -14.73 12.86 12.18
N ARG A 300 -15.05 12.73 10.90
CA ARG A 300 -16.02 13.55 10.15
C ARG A 300 -16.58 12.74 8.98
N GLY A 301 -17.72 13.17 8.47
CA GLY A 301 -18.41 12.55 7.35
C GLY A 301 -19.60 11.70 7.81
N ARG A 302 -20.42 11.29 6.84
CA ARG A 302 -21.72 10.67 7.08
C ARG A 302 -21.67 9.44 7.99
N LEU A 303 -20.69 8.56 7.81
CA LEU A 303 -20.60 7.33 8.60
C LEU A 303 -20.20 7.61 10.05
N SER A 304 -19.43 8.68 10.31
CA SER A 304 -19.08 9.08 11.67
C SER A 304 -20.26 9.63 12.46
N GLU A 305 -21.36 9.96 11.81
CA GLU A 305 -22.60 10.40 12.44
C GLU A 305 -23.52 9.23 12.83
N LEU A 306 -23.30 8.04 12.27
CA LEU A 306 -24.09 6.84 12.56
C LEU A 306 -23.62 6.09 13.81
N VAL A 307 -22.43 6.40 14.33
CA VAL A 307 -21.88 5.70 15.50
C VAL A 307 -22.37 6.32 16.81
N PRO A 308 -22.50 5.56 17.90
CA PRO A 308 -22.84 6.09 19.21
C PRO A 308 -21.87 7.22 19.63
N GLN A 309 -22.41 8.24 20.27
CA GLN A 309 -21.61 9.40 20.71
C GLN A 309 -20.42 8.97 21.58
N GLY A 310 -19.23 9.46 21.26
CA GLY A 310 -17.98 9.12 21.97
C GLY A 310 -17.26 7.91 21.39
N SER A 311 -17.83 7.19 20.41
CA SER A 311 -17.17 6.09 19.72
C SER A 311 -16.01 6.58 18.86
N GLU A 312 -15.05 5.69 18.62
CA GLU A 312 -13.97 5.89 17.67
C GLU A 312 -14.21 5.04 16.42
N LEU A 313 -14.19 5.65 15.25
CA LEU A 313 -14.30 4.94 13.96
C LEU A 313 -12.95 4.93 13.25
N TRP A 314 -12.45 3.72 12.96
CA TRP A 314 -11.15 3.48 12.33
C TRP A 314 -11.32 2.69 11.04
N LEU A 315 -10.45 2.95 10.05
CA LEU A 315 -10.47 2.37 8.72
C LEU A 315 -9.09 1.87 8.32
N ASP A 316 -8.99 0.61 7.89
CA ASP A 316 -7.75 0.01 7.40
C ASP A 316 -7.98 -1.00 6.28
N GLY A 317 -7.05 -1.07 5.33
CA GLY A 317 -7.09 -2.01 4.20
C GLY A 317 -6.41 -3.36 4.46
N GLY A 318 -5.99 -3.67 5.68
CA GLY A 318 -5.37 -4.96 6.03
C GLY A 318 -6.29 -6.14 5.73
N HIS A 319 -5.76 -7.16 5.01
CA HIS A 319 -6.57 -8.23 4.44
C HIS A 319 -5.85 -9.58 4.34
N ASN A 320 -4.62 -9.68 4.84
CA ASN A 320 -3.85 -10.90 4.94
C ASN A 320 -3.51 -11.21 6.41
N VAL A 321 -2.98 -12.39 6.69
CA VAL A 321 -2.70 -12.86 8.06
C VAL A 321 -1.81 -11.87 8.83
N ASP A 322 -0.73 -11.40 8.21
CA ASP A 322 0.20 -10.44 8.83
C ASP A 322 -0.45 -9.07 9.03
N GLY A 323 -1.27 -8.62 8.08
CA GLY A 323 -2.10 -7.42 8.23
C GLY A 323 -3.06 -7.52 9.41
N GLY A 324 -3.71 -8.68 9.59
CA GLY A 324 -4.56 -8.98 10.75
C GLY A 324 -3.79 -8.91 12.06
N ARG A 325 -2.60 -9.51 12.11
CA ARG A 325 -1.72 -9.47 13.29
C ARG A 325 -1.31 -8.03 13.66
N ILE A 326 -0.93 -7.23 12.66
CA ILE A 326 -0.56 -5.82 12.85
C ILE A 326 -1.75 -4.99 13.36
N LEU A 327 -2.93 -5.20 12.79
CA LEU A 327 -4.13 -4.48 13.20
C LEU A 327 -4.58 -4.86 14.61
N ALA A 328 -4.57 -6.15 14.94
CA ALA A 328 -4.89 -6.63 16.27
C ALA A 328 -3.94 -6.05 17.33
N ALA A 329 -2.63 -6.04 17.04
CA ALA A 329 -1.63 -5.42 17.91
C ALA A 329 -1.88 -3.90 18.08
N ALA A 330 -2.21 -3.19 16.99
CA ALA A 330 -2.50 -1.76 17.07
C ALA A 330 -3.77 -1.46 17.86
N MET A 331 -4.81 -2.30 17.75
CA MET A 331 -6.03 -2.17 18.56
C MET A 331 -5.77 -2.49 20.04
N ALA A 332 -4.93 -3.48 20.33
CA ALA A 332 -4.51 -3.78 21.71
C ALA A 332 -3.73 -2.61 22.33
N ASP A 333 -2.75 -2.03 21.61
CA ASP A 333 -2.00 -0.83 22.05
C ASP A 333 -2.92 0.37 22.36
N LEU A 334 -4.00 0.53 21.60
CA LEU A 334 -5.01 1.55 21.84
C LEU A 334 -5.89 1.16 23.06
N GLY A 335 -6.15 -0.13 23.26
CA GLY A 335 -6.87 -0.69 24.41
C GLY A 335 -6.14 -0.43 25.73
N GLU A 336 -4.81 -0.60 25.77
CA GLU A 336 -3.99 -0.28 26.95
C GLU A 336 -4.12 1.18 27.42
N ARG A 337 -4.45 2.10 26.50
CA ARG A 337 -4.63 3.54 26.81
C ARG A 337 -6.06 3.90 27.17
N SER A 338 -7.02 3.13 26.69
CA SER A 338 -8.44 3.36 26.85
C SER A 338 -9.17 2.03 26.70
N ASP A 339 -9.61 1.48 27.85
CA ASP A 339 -10.29 0.18 27.93
C ASP A 339 -11.74 0.27 27.42
N VAL A 340 -11.86 0.44 26.09
CA VAL A 340 -13.14 0.49 25.39
C VAL A 340 -13.34 -0.75 24.52
N PRO A 341 -14.58 -1.28 24.41
CA PRO A 341 -14.85 -2.48 23.65
C PRO A 341 -14.50 -2.30 22.16
N LEU A 342 -13.82 -3.29 21.57
CA LEU A 342 -13.52 -3.32 20.13
C LEU A 342 -14.67 -4.00 19.38
N VAL A 343 -15.17 -3.31 18.36
CA VAL A 343 -16.09 -3.83 17.34
C VAL A 343 -15.37 -3.93 16.01
N LEU A 344 -15.54 -5.04 15.30
CA LEU A 344 -15.01 -5.21 13.95
C LEU A 344 -16.14 -5.13 12.93
N ILE A 345 -15.88 -4.46 11.81
CA ILE A 345 -16.69 -4.54 10.59
C ILE A 345 -15.77 -5.03 9.49
N VAL A 346 -16.03 -6.24 8.96
CA VAL A 346 -15.07 -6.94 8.09
C VAL A 346 -15.72 -7.37 6.78
N GLY A 347 -15.07 -7.03 5.67
CA GLY A 347 -15.37 -7.57 4.34
C GLY A 347 -14.09 -8.09 3.68
N LEU A 348 -14.14 -9.34 3.19
CA LEU A 348 -12.98 -10.05 2.65
C LEU A 348 -13.23 -10.51 1.22
N LEU A 349 -12.15 -10.58 0.41
CA LEU A 349 -12.20 -11.26 -0.88
C LEU A 349 -12.10 -12.78 -0.71
N GLY A 350 -12.70 -13.54 -1.63
CA GLY A 350 -12.69 -15.01 -1.63
C GLY A 350 -11.30 -15.63 -1.71
N THR A 351 -10.33 -14.92 -2.30
CA THR A 351 -8.92 -15.34 -2.45
C THR A 351 -8.08 -15.17 -1.19
N LYS A 352 -8.63 -14.56 -0.13
CA LYS A 352 -7.87 -14.27 1.09
C LYS A 352 -8.10 -15.34 2.16
N ASP A 353 -7.06 -15.58 2.97
CA ASP A 353 -7.13 -16.46 4.14
C ASP A 353 -7.93 -15.76 5.26
N ALA A 354 -9.25 -15.95 5.22
CA ALA A 354 -10.18 -15.34 6.17
C ALA A 354 -9.96 -15.86 7.59
N GLU A 355 -9.73 -17.17 7.75
CA GLU A 355 -9.51 -17.79 9.05
C GLU A 355 -8.23 -17.23 9.71
N GLY A 356 -7.11 -17.25 8.99
CA GLY A 356 -5.83 -16.73 9.49
C GLY A 356 -5.88 -15.24 9.82
N PHE A 357 -6.64 -14.44 9.05
CA PHE A 357 -6.86 -13.02 9.34
C PHE A 357 -7.68 -12.83 10.61
N LEU A 358 -8.83 -13.48 10.72
CA LEU A 358 -9.81 -13.29 11.80
C LEU A 358 -9.32 -13.83 13.14
N ARG A 359 -8.55 -14.91 13.16
CA ARG A 359 -7.97 -15.53 14.35
C ARG A 359 -7.15 -14.56 15.21
N ASN A 360 -6.56 -13.54 14.61
CA ASN A 360 -5.77 -12.51 15.31
C ASN A 360 -6.61 -11.64 16.28
N PHE A 361 -7.93 -11.61 16.10
CA PHE A 361 -8.84 -10.77 16.91
C PHE A 361 -9.59 -11.54 18.00
N VAL A 362 -9.34 -12.84 18.11
CA VAL A 362 -9.94 -13.69 19.17
C VAL A 362 -9.47 -13.21 20.55
N GLY A 363 -10.42 -12.99 21.44
CA GLY A 363 -10.14 -12.43 22.78
C GLY A 363 -9.97 -10.91 22.80
N LEU A 364 -9.89 -10.25 21.65
CA LEU A 364 -9.77 -8.79 21.54
C LEU A 364 -11.09 -8.13 21.14
N ALA A 365 -11.77 -8.68 20.13
CA ALA A 365 -13.02 -8.13 19.62
C ALA A 365 -14.24 -8.59 20.44
N ARG A 366 -15.09 -7.65 20.81
CA ARG A 366 -16.37 -7.90 21.50
C ARG A 366 -17.41 -8.51 20.57
N VAL A 367 -17.47 -8.00 19.33
CA VAL A 367 -18.40 -8.45 18.30
C VAL A 367 -17.83 -8.11 16.91
N LEU A 368 -18.18 -8.93 15.92
CA LEU A 368 -17.83 -8.73 14.52
C LEU A 368 -19.10 -8.66 13.67
N PHE A 369 -19.18 -7.67 12.80
CA PHE A 369 -20.13 -7.59 11.71
C PHE A 369 -19.43 -7.91 10.40
N ALA A 370 -19.84 -8.98 9.73
CA ALA A 370 -19.39 -9.29 8.38
C ALA A 370 -20.25 -8.54 7.37
N VAL A 371 -19.61 -7.87 6.40
CA VAL A 371 -20.30 -7.06 5.40
C VAL A 371 -19.88 -7.43 3.98
N PRO A 372 -20.76 -7.29 2.98
CA PRO A 372 -20.39 -7.43 1.58
C PRO A 372 -19.47 -6.28 1.14
N ILE A 373 -18.67 -6.52 0.10
CA ILE A 373 -17.91 -5.46 -0.57
C ILE A 373 -18.66 -5.08 -1.85
N ALA A 374 -19.16 -3.86 -1.90
CA ALA A 374 -19.95 -3.37 -3.02
C ALA A 374 -19.17 -3.46 -4.35
N ASN A 375 -19.84 -3.88 -5.42
CA ASN A 375 -19.32 -3.98 -6.78
C ASN A 375 -18.09 -4.92 -6.94
N GLN A 376 -17.88 -5.87 -6.01
CA GLN A 376 -16.79 -6.83 -6.07
C GLN A 376 -17.33 -8.27 -6.18
N MET A 377 -17.31 -8.81 -7.41
CA MET A 377 -17.75 -10.19 -7.67
C MET A 377 -16.90 -11.26 -6.96
N ALA A 378 -15.63 -10.92 -6.67
CA ALA A 378 -14.71 -11.80 -5.94
C ALA A 378 -14.84 -11.66 -4.42
N ALA A 379 -15.78 -10.84 -3.92
CA ALA A 379 -16.01 -10.71 -2.48
C ALA A 379 -16.60 -12.02 -1.91
N ARG A 380 -16.13 -12.39 -0.72
CA ARG A 380 -16.71 -13.49 0.06
C ARG A 380 -18.08 -13.06 0.59
N PRO A 381 -19.11 -13.88 0.53
CA PRO A 381 -20.42 -13.59 1.14
C PRO A 381 -20.30 -13.24 2.62
N ALA A 382 -21.04 -12.25 3.09
CA ALA A 382 -20.97 -11.80 4.48
C ALA A 382 -21.33 -12.92 5.48
N GLU A 383 -22.29 -13.77 5.13
CA GLU A 383 -22.70 -14.93 5.93
C GLU A 383 -21.56 -15.94 6.10
N GLU A 384 -20.78 -16.16 5.04
CA GLU A 384 -19.60 -17.05 5.07
C GLU A 384 -18.50 -16.47 5.96
N VAL A 385 -18.22 -15.15 5.85
CA VAL A 385 -17.24 -14.47 6.73
C VAL A 385 -17.69 -14.55 8.19
N ALA A 386 -18.98 -14.34 8.48
CA ALA A 386 -19.54 -14.45 9.82
C ALA A 386 -19.42 -15.87 10.36
N GLN A 387 -19.67 -16.90 9.53
CA GLN A 387 -19.51 -18.30 9.91
C GLN A 387 -18.05 -18.62 10.25
N ILE A 388 -17.09 -18.25 9.40
CA ILE A 388 -15.66 -18.45 9.67
C ILE A 388 -15.25 -17.74 10.97
N ALA A 389 -15.75 -16.51 11.18
CA ALA A 389 -15.48 -15.77 12.41
C ALA A 389 -16.00 -16.50 13.65
N ALA A 390 -17.20 -17.09 13.58
CA ALA A 390 -17.75 -17.89 14.67
C ALA A 390 -16.95 -19.19 14.90
N GLU A 391 -16.49 -19.85 13.86
CA GLU A 391 -15.67 -21.07 13.93
C GLU A 391 -14.31 -20.81 14.61
N VAL A 392 -13.71 -19.63 14.42
CA VAL A 392 -12.48 -19.25 15.15
C VAL A 392 -12.73 -18.73 16.58
N GLY A 393 -13.98 -18.57 17.00
CA GLY A 393 -14.34 -18.19 18.36
C GLY A 393 -14.71 -16.71 18.56
N LEU A 394 -15.02 -15.98 17.50
CA LEU A 394 -15.54 -14.62 17.58
C LEU A 394 -17.08 -14.62 17.66
N VAL A 395 -17.65 -13.67 18.38
CA VAL A 395 -19.10 -13.38 18.31
C VAL A 395 -19.34 -12.61 17.02
N ALA A 396 -20.02 -13.22 16.05
CA ALA A 396 -20.12 -12.65 14.70
C ALA A 396 -21.54 -12.74 14.14
N GLN A 397 -21.91 -11.78 13.32
CA GLN A 397 -23.14 -11.77 12.53
C GLN A 397 -22.92 -11.07 11.19
N ALA A 398 -23.73 -11.44 10.17
CA ALA A 398 -23.74 -10.76 8.89
C ALA A 398 -24.60 -9.48 8.95
N ALA A 399 -24.18 -8.46 8.22
CA ALA A 399 -24.95 -7.25 7.99
C ALA A 399 -24.98 -6.92 6.49
N SER A 400 -26.04 -6.26 6.04
CA SER A 400 -26.27 -6.00 4.61
C SER A 400 -25.33 -4.91 4.04
N SER A 401 -24.79 -4.04 4.89
CA SER A 401 -23.83 -2.99 4.53
C SER A 401 -23.07 -2.50 5.76
N VAL A 402 -22.06 -1.65 5.55
CA VAL A 402 -21.34 -0.97 6.62
C VAL A 402 -22.28 -0.06 7.41
N GLU A 403 -23.17 0.68 6.73
CA GLU A 403 -24.17 1.53 7.38
C GLU A 403 -25.07 0.72 8.29
N ALA A 404 -25.63 -0.40 7.80
CA ALA A 404 -26.49 -1.28 8.58
C ALA A 404 -25.75 -1.87 9.80
N ALA A 405 -24.47 -2.19 9.67
CA ALA A 405 -23.64 -2.64 10.77
C ALA A 405 -23.44 -1.54 11.82
N LEU A 406 -23.19 -0.30 11.40
CA LEU A 406 -23.03 0.85 12.29
C LEU A 406 -24.35 1.20 13.00
N GLU A 407 -25.48 1.18 12.29
CA GLU A 407 -26.80 1.42 12.88
C GLU A 407 -27.18 0.35 13.92
N SER A 408 -26.82 -0.91 13.67
CA SER A 408 -27.06 -2.03 14.62
C SER A 408 -26.30 -1.89 15.94
N LEU A 409 -25.28 -1.02 16.02
CA LEU A 409 -24.57 -0.76 17.27
C LEU A 409 -25.45 -0.09 18.32
N SER A 410 -26.47 0.64 17.92
CA SER A 410 -27.44 1.26 18.85
C SER A 410 -28.27 0.22 19.61
N ASP A 411 -28.41 -1.00 19.11
CA ASP A 411 -29.15 -2.11 19.74
C ASP A 411 -28.29 -2.90 20.74
N ILE A 412 -26.98 -2.61 20.75
CA ILE A 412 -26.02 -3.29 21.65
C ILE A 412 -25.71 -2.38 22.85
N VAL A 413 -25.87 -2.93 24.04
CA VAL A 413 -25.50 -2.23 25.26
C VAL A 413 -23.99 -2.36 25.49
N PHE A 414 -23.28 -1.22 25.39
CA PHE A 414 -21.88 -1.09 25.73
C PHE A 414 -21.75 -0.32 27.05
N GLU A 415 -20.82 -0.76 27.91
CA GLU A 415 -20.50 -0.04 29.16
C GLU A 415 -19.82 1.32 28.86
N GLN A 416 -19.05 1.36 27.77
CA GLN A 416 -18.41 2.57 27.23
C GLN A 416 -18.58 2.60 25.71
N PRO A 417 -18.55 3.79 25.09
CA PRO A 417 -18.62 3.90 23.63
C PRO A 417 -17.51 3.09 22.95
N PRO A 418 -17.85 2.24 21.96
CA PRO A 418 -16.91 1.30 21.39
C PRO A 418 -15.87 1.96 20.45
N ARG A 419 -14.74 1.29 20.29
CA ARG A 419 -13.83 1.48 19.16
C ARG A 419 -14.25 0.57 18.03
N ILE A 420 -14.49 1.12 16.86
CA ILE A 420 -14.97 0.40 15.69
C ILE A 420 -13.85 0.39 14.66
N LEU A 421 -13.44 -0.80 14.19
CA LEU A 421 -12.47 -0.97 13.13
C LEU A 421 -13.14 -1.59 11.90
N ILE A 422 -13.16 -0.84 10.80
CA ILE A 422 -13.58 -1.34 9.48
C ILE A 422 -12.33 -1.80 8.73
N CYS A 423 -12.27 -3.08 8.33
CA CYS A 423 -11.09 -3.65 7.69
C CYS A 423 -11.40 -4.88 6.81
N GLY A 424 -10.34 -5.47 6.22
CA GLY A 424 -10.40 -6.72 5.45
C GLY A 424 -10.21 -6.55 3.95
N SER A 425 -10.30 -5.32 3.39
CA SER A 425 -10.09 -5.09 1.96
C SER A 425 -9.86 -3.62 1.64
N LEU A 426 -8.97 -3.34 0.68
CA LEU A 426 -8.83 -2.00 0.11
C LEU A 426 -10.07 -1.55 -0.67
N TYR A 427 -10.80 -2.49 -1.28
CA TYR A 427 -12.07 -2.19 -1.94
C TYR A 427 -13.16 -1.77 -0.94
N LEU A 428 -13.19 -2.42 0.23
CA LEU A 428 -14.07 -1.99 1.33
C LEU A 428 -13.70 -0.58 1.80
N VAL A 429 -12.40 -0.30 1.95
CA VAL A 429 -11.92 1.05 2.29
C VAL A 429 -12.42 2.09 1.29
N GLY A 430 -12.30 1.83 -0.01
CA GLY A 430 -12.80 2.72 -1.05
C GLY A 430 -14.31 2.96 -0.97
N ALA A 431 -15.09 1.90 -0.76
CA ALA A 431 -16.55 2.00 -0.57
C ALA A 431 -16.90 2.86 0.66
N VAL A 432 -16.19 2.63 1.78
CA VAL A 432 -16.36 3.41 3.03
C VAL A 432 -16.02 4.88 2.84
N LEU A 433 -14.90 5.21 2.21
CA LEU A 433 -14.51 6.59 1.95
C LEU A 433 -15.52 7.31 1.04
N THR A 434 -16.06 6.61 0.05
CA THR A 434 -17.11 7.12 -0.83
C THR A 434 -18.40 7.38 -0.05
N ALA A 435 -18.88 6.41 0.73
CA ALA A 435 -20.09 6.54 1.53
C ALA A 435 -19.96 7.62 2.62
N ASN A 436 -18.76 7.77 3.17
CA ASN A 436 -18.44 8.79 4.18
C ASN A 436 -18.27 10.21 3.60
N GLY A 437 -18.14 10.36 2.28
CA GLY A 437 -17.88 11.64 1.62
C GLY A 437 -16.47 12.21 1.84
N THR A 438 -15.48 11.35 2.13
CA THR A 438 -14.08 11.72 2.40
C THR A 438 -13.14 11.07 1.40
N LEU A 439 -13.27 11.46 0.13
CA LEU A 439 -12.46 10.91 -0.97
C LEU A 439 -10.97 11.23 -0.82
N PRO A 440 -10.07 10.36 -1.31
CA PRO A 440 -8.65 10.67 -1.47
C PRO A 440 -8.42 11.90 -2.37
N VAL A 441 -7.45 12.74 -2.02
CA VAL A 441 -7.08 14.00 -2.71
C VAL A 441 -5.61 14.03 -3.06
#